data_bbc7c877d48ef912326155e9af1431e0
#
_entry.id   bbc7c877d48ef912326155e9af1431e0
#
_cell.length_a   1.000
_cell.length_b   1.000
_cell.length_c   1.000
_cell.angle_alpha   90.00
_cell.angle_beta   90.00
_cell.angle_gamma   90.00
#
_symmetry.space_group_name_H-M   'P 1'
#
loop_
_entity.id
_entity.type
_entity.pdbx_description
1 polymer ?
#
loop_
_entity_poly.entity_id
_entity_poly.type
_entity_poly.pdbx_seq_one_letter_code
_entity_poly.pdbx_strand_id
1 'polypeptide(L)' 'MTIDTKTMISISEANQNFSKVTRLVDECGSAVILKNNVPRYLVIDFSKAEQETTASDEDVLS' A
#
# COMPACT_ATOMS: atom_id res chain seq x y z
N MET A 1 -0.60 15.28 4.32
CA MET A 1 -0.02 14.18 3.56
C MET A 1 -0.46 14.23 2.10
N THR A 2 0.47 14.09 1.21
CA THR A 2 0.18 14.18 -0.20
C THR A 2 0.14 12.79 -0.83
N ILE A 3 -0.91 12.51 -1.58
CA ILE A 3 -1.01 11.25 -2.30
C ILE A 3 -0.46 11.45 -3.70
N ASP A 4 0.56 10.70 -4.02
CA ASP A 4 1.20 10.77 -5.32
C ASP A 4 0.42 9.95 -6.31
N THR A 5 0.05 10.55 -7.44
CA THR A 5 -0.71 9.83 -8.46
C THR A 5 0.07 8.66 -9.03
N LYS A 6 1.39 8.67 -8.92
CA LYS A 6 2.20 7.55 -9.39
C LYS A 6 1.92 6.28 -8.62
N THR A 7 1.41 6.39 -7.40
CA THR A 7 1.14 5.23 -6.57
C THR A 7 -0.32 4.81 -6.64
N MET A 8 -1.11 5.45 -7.48
CA MET A 8 -2.53 5.12 -7.62
C MET A 8 -2.75 4.13 -8.75
N ILE A 9 -3.59 3.15 -8.49
CA ILE A 9 -3.90 2.12 -9.47
C ILE A 9 -5.35 1.70 -9.28
N SER A 10 -6.06 1.44 -10.39
CA SER A 10 -7.45 1.01 -10.28
C SER A 10 -7.53 -0.41 -9.75
N ILE A 11 -8.66 -0.75 -9.11
CA ILE A 11 -8.84 -2.09 -8.58
C ILE A 11 -8.82 -3.14 -9.70
N SER A 12 -9.35 -2.78 -10.87
CA SER A 12 -9.33 -3.69 -12.01
C SER A 12 -7.91 -4.00 -12.43
N GLU A 13 -7.09 -2.99 -12.53
CA GLU A 13 -5.71 -3.19 -12.91
C GLU A 13 -4.94 -3.94 -11.83
N ALA A 14 -5.22 -3.65 -10.57
CA ALA A 14 -4.58 -4.35 -9.47
C ALA A 14 -4.91 -5.84 -9.52
N ASN A 15 -6.14 -6.19 -9.84
CA ASN A 15 -6.56 -7.58 -9.94
C ASN A 15 -5.91 -8.28 -11.12
N GLN A 16 -5.74 -7.58 -12.23
CA GLN A 16 -5.16 -8.18 -13.42
C GLN A 16 -3.66 -8.33 -13.32
N ASN A 17 -3.02 -7.40 -12.62
CA ASN A 17 -1.56 -7.38 -12.57
C ASN A 17 -1.09 -6.94 -11.20
N PHE A 18 -1.21 -7.85 -10.24
CA PHE A 18 -0.83 -7.54 -8.88
C PHE A 18 0.69 -7.31 -8.74
N SER A 19 1.47 -7.86 -9.67
CA SER A 19 2.91 -7.62 -9.68
C SER A 19 3.23 -6.14 -9.77
N LYS A 20 2.41 -5.40 -10.50
CA LYS A 20 2.60 -3.96 -10.61
C LYS A 20 2.36 -3.27 -9.28
N VAL A 21 1.37 -3.76 -8.52
CA VAL A 21 1.09 -3.21 -7.18
C VAL A 21 2.29 -3.43 -6.26
N THR A 22 2.83 -4.63 -6.26
CA THR A 22 3.98 -4.92 -5.39
C THR A 22 5.20 -4.10 -5.79
N ARG A 23 5.38 -3.88 -7.08
CA ARG A 23 6.49 -3.05 -7.54
C ARG A 23 6.33 -1.61 -7.07
N LEU A 24 5.12 -1.08 -7.13
CA LEU A 24 4.87 0.27 -6.64
C LEU A 24 5.18 0.38 -5.15
N VAL A 25 4.78 -0.62 -4.39
CA VAL A 25 5.07 -0.64 -2.97
C VAL A 25 6.57 -0.69 -2.73
N ASP A 26 7.29 -1.51 -3.49
CA ASP A 26 8.73 -1.62 -3.33
C ASP A 26 9.44 -0.32 -3.67
N GLU A 27 9.00 0.36 -4.70
CA GLU A 27 9.68 1.57 -5.17
C GLU A 27 9.25 2.82 -4.43
N CYS A 28 7.96 2.92 -4.13
CA CYS A 28 7.39 4.14 -3.56
C CYS A 28 7.03 4.00 -2.09
N GLY A 29 6.98 2.80 -1.58
CA GLY A 29 6.63 2.56 -0.19
C GLY A 29 5.17 2.23 0.03
N SER A 30 4.31 2.57 -0.91
CA SER A 30 2.88 2.27 -0.77
C SER A 30 2.21 2.35 -2.12
N ALA A 31 1.01 1.78 -2.21
CA ALA A 31 0.18 1.86 -3.41
C ALA A 31 -1.26 2.05 -2.97
N VAL A 32 -1.96 2.94 -3.65
CA VAL A 32 -3.37 3.24 -3.36
C VAL A 32 -4.22 2.61 -4.43
N ILE A 33 -5.18 1.80 -4.03
CA ILE A 33 -6.07 1.14 -4.98
C ILE A 33 -7.40 1.89 -5.01
N LEU A 34 -7.79 2.28 -6.21
CA LEU A 34 -8.99 3.06 -6.42
C LEU A 34 -10.13 2.15 -6.84
N LYS A 35 -11.30 2.43 -6.30
CA LYS A 35 -12.53 1.79 -6.74
C LYS A 35 -13.50 2.89 -7.12
N ASN A 36 -13.97 2.86 -8.37
CA ASN A 36 -14.83 3.92 -8.90
C ASN A 36 -14.18 5.28 -8.76
N ASN A 37 -12.87 5.33 -9.03
CA ASN A 37 -12.08 6.57 -8.98
C ASN A 37 -11.98 7.17 -7.58
N VAL A 38 -12.22 6.36 -6.56
CA VAL A 38 -12.13 6.81 -5.17
C VAL A 38 -11.08 5.97 -4.47
N PRO A 39 -10.14 6.58 -3.75
CA PRO A 39 -9.17 5.80 -2.98
C PRO A 39 -9.91 4.92 -1.98
N ARG A 40 -9.65 3.62 -2.04
CA ARG A 40 -10.38 2.67 -1.22
C ARG A 40 -9.46 1.79 -0.38
N TYR A 41 -8.34 1.37 -0.94
CA TYR A 41 -7.43 0.47 -0.26
C TYR A 41 -6.01 1.01 -0.31
N LEU A 42 -5.25 0.68 0.71
CA LEU A 42 -3.84 1.06 0.79
C LEU A 42 -3.01 -0.19 0.98
N VAL A 43 -2.01 -0.35 0.12
CA VAL A 43 -1.07 -1.46 0.21
C VAL A 43 0.27 -0.91 0.65
N ILE A 44 0.83 -1.44 1.71
CA ILE A 44 2.11 -0.98 2.23
C ILE A 44 3.03 -2.17 2.46
N ASP A 45 4.32 -1.86 2.56
CA ASP A 45 5.32 -2.87 2.86
C ASP A 45 5.29 -3.14 4.36
N PHE A 46 5.08 -4.39 4.73
CA PHE A 46 4.94 -4.77 6.13
C PHE A 46 6.21 -4.43 6.92
N SER A 47 7.37 -4.64 6.33
CA SER A 47 8.62 -4.34 7.04
C SER A 47 8.74 -2.87 7.37
N LYS A 48 8.34 -2.01 6.44
CA LYS A 48 8.43 -0.57 6.68
C LYS A 48 7.40 -0.12 7.70
N ALA A 49 6.20 -0.68 7.62
CA ALA A 49 5.17 -0.37 8.60
C ALA A 49 5.58 -0.81 9.99
N GLU A 50 6.23 -1.96 10.06
CA GLU A 50 6.70 -2.50 11.33
C GLU A 50 7.75 -1.59 11.95
N GLN A 51 8.66 -1.06 11.13
CA GLN A 51 9.68 -0.16 11.61
C GLN A 51 9.10 1.11 12.18
N GLU A 52 8.01 1.58 11.61
CA GLU A 52 7.40 2.82 12.08
C GLU A 52 6.59 2.64 13.34
N THR A 53 6.16 1.42 13.63
CA THR A 53 5.31 1.16 14.76
C THR A 53 5.92 0.15 15.71
N THR A 54 7.23 0.22 15.87
CA THR A 54 7.94 -0.79 16.67
C THR A 54 7.44 -0.91 18.08
N ALA A 55 7.03 0.18 18.67
CA ALA A 55 6.61 0.15 20.06
C ALA A 55 5.40 -0.72 20.30
N SER A 56 4.55 -0.87 19.32
CA SER A 56 3.30 -1.60 19.49
C SER A 56 3.33 -3.00 18.91
N ASP A 57 4.42 -3.39 18.33
CA ASP A 57 4.49 -4.68 17.67
C ASP A 57 4.18 -5.84 18.58
N GLU A 58 4.81 -5.85 19.71
CA GLU A 58 4.64 -6.96 20.62
C GLU A 58 3.21 -7.06 21.12
N ASP A 59 2.62 -5.92 21.37
CA ASP A 59 1.25 -5.90 21.85
C ASP A 59 0.28 -6.45 20.82
N VAL A 60 0.51 -6.12 19.58
CA VAL A 60 -0.37 -6.56 18.52
C VAL A 60 -0.28 -8.07 18.35
N LEU A 61 0.90 -8.61 18.48
CA LEU A 61 1.11 -10.03 18.26
C LEU A 61 0.71 -10.88 19.46
N SER A 62 0.54 -10.29 20.57
CA SER A 62 0.19 -11.03 21.79
C SER A 62 -1.27 -11.53 21.82
#